data_e2dfad807a0cf6cdd08133744ea9b505
#
_entry.id   e2dfad807a0cf6cdd08133744ea9b505
#
_cell.length_a   1.000
_cell.length_b   1.000
_cell.length_c   1.000
_cell.angle_alpha   90.00
_cell.angle_beta   90.00
_cell.angle_gamma   90.00
#
_symmetry.space_group_name_H-M   'P 1'
#
loop_
_entity.id
_entity.type
_entity.pdbx_description
1 polymer ?
#
loop_
_entity_poly.entity_id
_entity_poly.type
_entity_poly.pdbx_seq_one_letter_code
_entity_poly.pdbx_strand_id
1 'polypeptide(L)'
;LGITKGALYRHYKNKRDIFDHIVARMEQGDSDQAESHDMPEGDKESVLEKYEEVSLDDFVQYSRSMFEYWTEDDFASSFRKLLVVEQFRSAEMQALYQQYLVAGPVGYVKDLFKSMGIKGARRKAAQFYAIMFLYYSLYDGASDRKKIKKQFGQAISEFAKNLQV
;
A
#
# COMPACT_ATOMS: atom_id res chain seq x y z
N LEU A 1 2.86 -7.20 24.23
CA LEU A 1 3.40 -8.52 23.81
C LEU A 1 3.92 -9.40 24.96
N GLY A 2 4.04 -8.95 26.21
CA GLY A 2 4.55 -9.75 27.33
C GLY A 2 5.99 -10.30 27.21
N ILE A 3 6.70 -9.89 26.15
CA ILE A 3 8.07 -10.35 25.85
C ILE A 3 9.05 -9.40 26.53
N THR A 4 9.99 -9.94 27.31
CA THR A 4 11.03 -9.14 27.94
C THR A 4 12.05 -8.64 26.92
N LYS A 5 12.65 -7.46 27.18
CA LYS A 5 13.72 -6.90 26.34
C LYS A 5 14.85 -7.92 26.10
N GLY A 6 15.21 -8.71 27.13
CA GLY A 6 16.24 -9.75 27.03
C GLY A 6 15.86 -10.91 26.09
N ALA A 7 14.58 -11.30 26.05
CA ALA A 7 14.11 -12.32 25.13
C ALA A 7 14.20 -11.84 23.66
N LEU A 8 13.86 -10.57 23.40
CA LEU A 8 13.96 -9.97 22.08
C LEU A 8 15.41 -9.98 21.55
N TYR A 9 16.38 -9.57 22.37
CA TYR A 9 17.80 -9.52 21.98
C TYR A 9 18.51 -10.88 21.91
N ARG A 10 17.81 -12.00 22.19
CA ARG A 10 18.31 -13.35 21.83
C ARG A 10 18.15 -13.64 20.35
N HIS A 11 17.20 -13.02 19.68
CA HIS A 11 16.87 -13.24 18.27
C HIS A 11 17.39 -12.13 17.37
N TYR A 12 17.62 -10.93 17.90
CA TYR A 12 18.03 -9.75 17.15
C TYR A 12 19.26 -9.10 17.76
N LYS A 13 20.22 -8.71 16.92
CA LYS A 13 21.50 -8.14 17.36
C LYS A 13 21.34 -6.77 18.04
N ASN A 14 20.43 -5.97 17.55
CA ASN A 14 20.18 -4.60 18.02
C ASN A 14 18.83 -4.09 17.50
N LYS A 15 18.46 -2.84 17.85
CA LYS A 15 17.23 -2.19 17.38
C LYS A 15 17.15 -2.09 15.87
N ARG A 16 18.27 -1.85 15.21
CA ARG A 16 18.33 -1.73 13.75
C ARG A 16 17.99 -3.06 13.09
N ASP A 17 18.56 -4.14 13.59
CA ASP A 17 18.28 -5.49 13.10
C ASP A 17 16.79 -5.86 13.22
N ILE A 18 16.13 -5.48 14.32
CA ILE A 18 14.69 -5.64 14.48
C ILE A 18 13.94 -4.87 13.39
N PHE A 19 14.34 -3.64 13.15
CA PHE A 19 13.68 -2.77 12.18
C PHE A 19 13.84 -3.29 10.75
N ASP A 20 15.05 -3.74 10.39
CA ASP A 20 15.33 -4.33 9.09
C ASP A 20 14.48 -5.59 8.83
N HIS A 21 14.27 -6.42 9.86
CA HIS A 21 13.36 -7.58 9.77
C HIS A 21 11.88 -7.16 9.64
N ILE A 22 11.46 -6.07 10.27
CA ILE A 22 10.11 -5.52 10.11
C ILE A 22 9.89 -5.07 8.66
N VAL A 23 10.86 -4.36 8.08
CA VAL A 23 10.80 -3.89 6.69
C VAL A 23 10.77 -5.08 5.73
N ALA A 24 11.69 -6.04 5.88
CA ALA A 24 11.74 -7.24 5.03
C ALA A 24 10.44 -8.06 5.09
N ARG A 25 9.83 -8.19 6.27
CA ARG A 25 8.52 -8.83 6.41
C ARG A 25 7.42 -8.08 5.68
N MET A 26 7.47 -6.74 5.69
CA MET A 26 6.48 -5.92 4.98
C MET A 26 6.64 -6.05 3.46
N GLU A 27 7.88 -6.05 2.96
CA GLU A 27 8.20 -6.28 1.56
C GLU A 27 7.66 -7.64 1.08
N GLN A 28 7.88 -8.69 1.86
CA GLN A 28 7.34 -10.01 1.55
C GLN A 28 5.80 -10.02 1.52
N GLY A 29 5.17 -9.38 2.49
CA GLY A 29 3.71 -9.30 2.54
C GLY A 29 3.10 -8.52 1.37
N ASP A 30 3.73 -7.44 0.93
CA ASP A 30 3.30 -6.68 -0.26
C ASP A 30 3.47 -7.54 -1.53
N SER A 31 4.57 -8.29 -1.64
CA SER A 31 4.83 -9.23 -2.72
C SER A 31 3.77 -10.33 -2.78
N ASP A 32 3.47 -10.96 -1.65
CA ASP A 32 2.43 -11.99 -1.54
C ASP A 32 1.05 -11.46 -1.97
N GLN A 33 0.74 -10.19 -1.65
CA GLN A 33 -0.51 -9.55 -2.09
C GLN A 33 -0.53 -9.33 -3.61
N ALA A 34 0.56 -8.86 -4.20
CA ALA A 34 0.66 -8.64 -5.64
C ALA A 34 0.54 -9.98 -6.39
N GLU A 35 1.26 -11.02 -5.96
CA GLU A 35 1.22 -12.35 -6.55
C GLU A 35 -0.19 -12.97 -6.48
N SER A 36 -0.88 -12.85 -5.35
CA SER A 36 -2.24 -13.40 -5.16
C SER A 36 -3.31 -12.77 -6.08
N HIS A 37 -2.99 -11.65 -6.71
CA HIS A 37 -3.89 -10.93 -7.62
C HIS A 37 -3.32 -10.81 -9.05
N ASP A 38 -2.27 -11.57 -9.37
CA ASP A 38 -1.56 -11.50 -10.66
C ASP A 38 -1.11 -10.09 -11.05
N MET A 39 -0.85 -9.24 -10.04
CA MET A 39 -0.42 -7.86 -10.26
C MET A 39 1.08 -7.79 -10.55
N PRO A 40 1.49 -6.93 -11.49
CA PRO A 40 2.89 -6.80 -11.84
C PRO A 40 3.71 -6.25 -10.66
N GLU A 41 4.82 -6.93 -10.35
CA GLU A 41 5.75 -6.55 -9.31
C GLU A 41 7.18 -6.57 -9.84
N GLY A 42 8.04 -5.66 -9.36
CA GLY A 42 9.44 -5.56 -9.74
C GLY A 42 9.75 -4.48 -10.77
N ASP A 43 10.94 -4.58 -11.40
CA ASP A 43 11.43 -3.59 -12.36
C ASP A 43 10.62 -3.65 -13.67
N LYS A 44 10.24 -2.47 -14.18
CA LYS A 44 9.42 -2.31 -15.37
C LYS A 44 9.91 -3.06 -16.60
N GLU A 45 11.23 -3.13 -16.79
CA GLU A 45 11.79 -3.79 -17.98
C GLU A 45 11.57 -5.30 -17.97
N SER A 46 11.44 -5.90 -16.79
CA SER A 46 11.24 -7.36 -16.64
C SER A 46 9.77 -7.78 -16.60
N VAL A 47 8.82 -6.84 -16.42
CA VAL A 47 7.38 -7.14 -16.22
C VAL A 47 6.45 -6.32 -17.12
N LEU A 48 6.97 -5.70 -18.20
CA LEU A 48 6.19 -4.86 -19.13
C LEU A 48 4.95 -5.59 -19.66
N GLU A 49 5.08 -6.85 -20.07
CA GLU A 49 3.97 -7.66 -20.58
C GLU A 49 2.86 -7.81 -19.53
N LYS A 50 3.21 -8.05 -18.26
CA LYS A 50 2.22 -8.16 -17.18
C LYS A 50 1.46 -6.85 -16.91
N TYR A 51 2.13 -5.70 -17.07
CA TYR A 51 1.46 -4.41 -16.94
C TYR A 51 0.39 -4.18 -18.02
N GLU A 52 0.57 -4.74 -19.22
CA GLU A 52 -0.36 -4.61 -20.33
C GLU A 52 -1.59 -5.54 -20.19
N GLU A 53 -1.46 -6.61 -19.41
CA GLU A 53 -2.53 -7.59 -19.16
C GLU A 53 -3.52 -7.14 -18.08
N VAL A 54 -3.13 -6.21 -17.19
CA VAL A 54 -3.99 -5.78 -16.08
C VAL A 54 -5.19 -4.97 -16.57
N SER A 55 -6.38 -5.47 -16.30
CA SER A 55 -7.62 -4.75 -16.55
C SER A 55 -7.94 -3.72 -15.45
N LEU A 56 -8.88 -2.82 -15.77
CA LEU A 56 -9.36 -1.86 -14.77
C LEU A 56 -10.15 -2.54 -13.64
N ASP A 57 -10.78 -3.68 -13.91
CA ASP A 57 -11.49 -4.46 -12.90
C ASP A 57 -10.50 -5.15 -11.95
N ASP A 58 -9.39 -5.70 -12.47
CA ASP A 58 -8.30 -6.25 -11.65
C ASP A 58 -7.70 -5.17 -10.75
N PHE A 59 -7.46 -3.98 -11.30
CA PHE A 59 -7.00 -2.83 -10.51
C PHE A 59 -7.98 -2.47 -9.38
N VAL A 60 -9.28 -2.48 -9.62
CA VAL A 60 -10.29 -2.20 -8.58
C VAL A 60 -10.31 -3.29 -7.50
N GLN A 61 -10.22 -4.56 -7.89
CA GLN A 61 -10.18 -5.68 -6.96
C GLN A 61 -8.93 -5.63 -6.10
N TYR A 62 -7.77 -5.44 -6.73
CA TYR A 62 -6.49 -5.30 -6.02
C TYR A 62 -6.50 -4.12 -5.06
N SER A 63 -7.04 -2.97 -5.47
CA SER A 63 -7.15 -1.79 -4.61
C SER A 63 -7.99 -2.06 -3.35
N ARG A 64 -9.04 -2.86 -3.46
CA ARG A 64 -9.87 -3.27 -2.31
C ARG A 64 -9.10 -4.21 -1.38
N SER A 65 -8.43 -5.20 -1.95
CA SER A 65 -7.60 -6.14 -1.19
C SER A 65 -6.46 -5.42 -0.46
N MET A 66 -5.76 -4.51 -1.13
CA MET A 66 -4.71 -3.71 -0.51
C MET A 66 -5.25 -2.81 0.60
N PHE A 67 -6.44 -2.22 0.43
CA PHE A 67 -7.07 -1.47 1.51
C PHE A 67 -7.35 -2.34 2.73
N GLU A 68 -7.88 -3.54 2.54
CA GLU A 68 -8.13 -4.50 3.62
C GLU A 68 -6.83 -4.93 4.29
N TYR A 69 -5.83 -5.30 3.52
CA TYR A 69 -4.51 -5.67 4.02
C TYR A 69 -3.89 -4.55 4.88
N TRP A 70 -3.83 -3.33 4.37
CA TRP A 70 -3.25 -2.18 5.08
C TRP A 70 -4.09 -1.66 6.25
N THR A 71 -5.34 -2.12 6.42
CA THR A 71 -6.22 -1.69 7.52
C THR A 71 -6.58 -2.79 8.51
N GLU A 72 -6.68 -4.05 8.07
CA GLU A 72 -7.19 -5.17 8.86
C GLU A 72 -6.11 -6.18 9.27
N ASP A 73 -5.04 -6.34 8.48
CA ASP A 73 -3.90 -7.13 8.92
C ASP A 73 -3.18 -6.42 10.07
N ASP A 74 -2.98 -7.14 11.17
CA ASP A 74 -2.40 -6.58 12.40
C ASP A 74 -0.99 -6.03 12.20
N PHE A 75 -0.19 -6.70 11.36
CA PHE A 75 1.18 -6.30 11.10
C PHE A 75 1.25 -5.11 10.13
N ALA A 76 0.59 -5.21 8.98
CA ALA A 76 0.58 -4.16 7.96
C ALA A 76 -0.04 -2.86 8.49
N SER A 77 -1.18 -2.95 9.20
CA SER A 77 -1.82 -1.77 9.79
C SER A 77 -0.96 -1.11 10.87
N SER A 78 -0.24 -1.91 11.67
CA SER A 78 0.70 -1.39 12.68
C SER A 78 1.92 -0.74 12.04
N PHE A 79 2.48 -1.33 10.99
CA PHE A 79 3.59 -0.78 10.22
C PHE A 79 3.20 0.56 9.57
N ARG A 80 2.03 0.63 8.92
CA ARG A 80 1.51 1.88 8.36
C ARG A 80 1.42 2.99 9.40
N LYS A 81 0.81 2.71 10.56
CA LYS A 81 0.68 3.68 11.66
C LYS A 81 2.02 4.10 12.23
N LEU A 82 2.96 3.16 12.34
CA LEU A 82 4.34 3.45 12.76
C LEU A 82 5.00 4.46 11.81
N LEU A 83 4.91 4.25 10.50
CA LEU A 83 5.49 5.16 9.52
C LEU A 83 4.88 6.56 9.59
N VAL A 84 3.56 6.67 9.78
CA VAL A 84 2.87 7.96 9.94
C VAL A 84 3.41 8.74 11.15
N VAL A 85 3.68 8.06 12.26
CA VAL A 85 4.18 8.71 13.48
C VAL A 85 5.67 9.04 13.40
N GLU A 86 6.47 8.14 12.81
CA GLU A 86 7.93 8.22 12.84
C GLU A 86 8.54 9.00 11.67
N GLN A 87 7.78 9.36 10.64
CA GLN A 87 8.28 10.02 9.43
C GLN A 87 9.10 11.29 9.66
N PHE A 88 8.87 11.98 10.76
CA PHE A 88 9.58 13.23 11.10
C PHE A 88 10.84 13.00 11.96
N ARG A 89 11.14 11.76 12.32
CA ARG A 89 12.21 11.42 13.26
C ARG A 89 13.59 11.35 12.63
N SER A 90 13.66 10.93 11.36
CA SER A 90 14.90 10.83 10.61
C SER A 90 14.62 10.81 9.10
N ALA A 91 15.65 11.14 8.30
CA ALA A 91 15.57 11.05 6.84
C ALA A 91 15.24 9.62 6.36
N GLU A 92 15.71 8.60 7.08
CA GLU A 92 15.41 7.20 6.79
C GLU A 92 13.93 6.88 6.98
N MET A 93 13.33 7.28 8.11
CA MET A 93 11.91 7.07 8.37
C MET A 93 11.04 7.84 7.38
N GLN A 94 11.47 9.03 6.99
CA GLN A 94 10.80 9.80 5.94
C GLN A 94 10.90 9.09 4.58
N ALA A 95 12.04 8.51 4.23
CA ALA A 95 12.20 7.76 2.99
C ALA A 95 11.28 6.54 2.94
N LEU A 96 11.18 5.76 4.02
CA LEU A 96 10.27 4.63 4.14
C LEU A 96 8.79 5.07 4.06
N TYR A 97 8.44 6.15 4.73
CA TYR A 97 7.10 6.72 4.63
C TYR A 97 6.76 7.09 3.16
N GLN A 98 7.69 7.73 2.45
CA GLN A 98 7.50 8.04 1.03
C GLN A 98 7.39 6.78 0.17
N GLN A 99 8.23 5.79 0.42
CA GLN A 99 8.23 4.53 -0.33
C GLN A 99 6.91 3.76 -0.17
N TYR A 100 6.42 3.60 1.05
CA TYR A 100 5.25 2.76 1.32
C TYR A 100 3.91 3.50 1.27
N LEU A 101 3.89 4.79 1.61
CA LEU A 101 2.64 5.51 1.82
C LEU A 101 2.45 6.77 0.97
N VAL A 102 3.37 7.12 0.09
CA VAL A 102 3.22 8.33 -0.74
C VAL A 102 3.75 8.12 -2.16
N ALA A 103 5.04 8.33 -2.38
CA ALA A 103 5.64 8.36 -3.72
C ALA A 103 5.64 6.97 -4.39
N GLY A 104 5.91 5.91 -3.62
CA GLY A 104 5.93 4.53 -4.12
C GLY A 104 4.58 4.12 -4.71
N PRO A 105 3.49 4.10 -3.93
CA PRO A 105 2.17 3.74 -4.44
C PRO A 105 1.69 4.62 -5.59
N VAL A 106 1.90 5.94 -5.52
CA VAL A 106 1.54 6.86 -6.61
C VAL A 106 2.34 6.55 -7.88
N GLY A 107 3.63 6.20 -7.73
CA GLY A 107 4.50 5.78 -8.82
C GLY A 107 3.98 4.51 -9.50
N TYR A 108 3.69 3.49 -8.72
CA TYR A 108 3.14 2.21 -9.18
C TYR A 108 1.83 2.41 -9.97
N VAL A 109 0.85 3.08 -9.37
CA VAL A 109 -0.45 3.32 -10.03
C VAL A 109 -0.32 4.19 -11.28
N LYS A 110 0.58 5.18 -11.28
CA LYS A 110 0.89 5.98 -12.48
C LYS A 110 1.38 5.09 -13.62
N ASP A 111 2.23 4.13 -13.32
CA ASP A 111 2.82 3.27 -14.33
C ASP A 111 1.80 2.26 -14.86
N LEU A 112 0.96 1.73 -13.98
CA LEU A 112 -0.18 0.90 -14.33
C LEU A 112 -1.19 1.65 -15.23
N PHE A 113 -1.54 2.90 -14.88
CA PHE A 113 -2.44 3.71 -15.71
C PHE A 113 -1.83 4.09 -17.06
N LYS A 114 -0.50 4.23 -17.16
CA LYS A 114 0.18 4.44 -18.43
C LYS A 114 0.09 3.20 -19.33
N SER A 115 0.30 1.99 -18.80
CA SER A 115 0.18 0.75 -19.58
C SER A 115 -1.23 0.53 -20.09
N MET A 116 -2.24 0.90 -19.29
CA MET A 116 -3.66 0.91 -19.73
C MET A 116 -4.01 2.01 -20.73
N GLY A 117 -3.07 2.85 -21.16
CA GLY A 117 -3.33 3.97 -22.07
C GLY A 117 -4.14 5.13 -21.48
N ILE A 118 -4.26 5.21 -20.16
CA ILE A 118 -5.07 6.23 -19.48
C ILE A 118 -4.39 7.61 -19.59
N LYS A 119 -5.05 8.56 -20.23
CA LYS A 119 -4.56 9.94 -20.37
C LYS A 119 -4.47 10.64 -19.01
N GLY A 120 -3.35 11.35 -18.80
CA GLY A 120 -3.11 12.05 -17.54
C GLY A 120 -2.82 11.13 -16.36
N ALA A 121 -2.23 9.96 -16.60
CA ALA A 121 -1.95 8.89 -15.64
C ALA A 121 -1.35 9.39 -14.31
N ARG A 122 -0.37 10.31 -14.36
CA ARG A 122 0.25 10.89 -13.15
C ARG A 122 -0.77 11.60 -12.25
N ARG A 123 -1.63 12.43 -12.84
CA ARG A 123 -2.65 13.17 -12.07
C ARG A 123 -3.72 12.22 -11.54
N LYS A 124 -4.17 11.28 -12.36
CA LYS A 124 -5.18 10.29 -11.99
C LYS A 124 -4.66 9.34 -10.91
N ALA A 125 -3.40 8.93 -10.95
CA ALA A 125 -2.77 8.16 -9.88
C ALA A 125 -2.73 8.92 -8.54
N ALA A 126 -2.40 10.20 -8.56
CA ALA A 126 -2.44 11.03 -7.36
C ALA A 126 -3.86 11.19 -6.81
N GLN A 127 -4.86 11.36 -7.67
CA GLN A 127 -6.27 11.42 -7.27
C GLN A 127 -6.75 10.10 -6.65
N PHE A 128 -6.42 8.97 -7.28
CA PHE A 128 -6.72 7.65 -6.74
C PHE A 128 -6.11 7.47 -5.35
N TYR A 129 -4.82 7.78 -5.23
CA TYR A 129 -4.13 7.55 -3.98
C TYR A 129 -4.57 8.52 -2.87
N ALA A 130 -5.03 9.71 -3.21
CA ALA A 130 -5.66 10.62 -2.25
C ALA A 130 -6.94 10.00 -1.64
N ILE A 131 -7.72 9.24 -2.42
CA ILE A 131 -8.87 8.48 -1.93
C ILE A 131 -8.38 7.39 -0.96
N MET A 132 -7.43 6.55 -1.36
CA MET A 132 -6.86 5.51 -0.51
C MET A 132 -6.39 6.08 0.83
N PHE A 133 -5.57 7.11 0.78
CA PHE A 133 -4.95 7.72 1.96
C PHE A 133 -6.00 8.34 2.91
N LEU A 134 -7.00 9.02 2.36
CA LEU A 134 -8.12 9.54 3.16
C LEU A 134 -8.86 8.41 3.88
N TYR A 135 -9.17 7.34 3.16
CA TYR A 135 -9.93 6.23 3.74
C TYR A 135 -9.16 5.42 4.78
N TYR A 136 -7.82 5.37 4.74
CA TYR A 136 -7.02 4.84 5.85
C TYR A 136 -7.29 5.61 7.14
N SER A 137 -7.28 6.95 7.08
CA SER A 137 -7.53 7.80 8.26
C SER A 137 -8.97 7.68 8.76
N LEU A 138 -9.95 7.61 7.84
CA LEU A 138 -11.35 7.39 8.20
C LEU A 138 -11.56 6.04 8.86
N TYR A 139 -10.92 4.98 8.35
CA TYR A 139 -11.02 3.64 8.90
C TYR A 139 -10.44 3.54 10.31
N ASP A 140 -9.28 4.15 10.54
CA ASP A 140 -8.61 4.13 11.84
C ASP A 140 -9.44 4.81 12.95
N GLY A 141 -10.15 5.88 12.61
CA GLY A 141 -10.98 6.63 13.56
C GLY A 141 -12.43 6.12 13.68
N ALA A 142 -12.85 5.17 12.85
CA ALA A 142 -14.25 4.77 12.77
C ALA A 142 -14.67 3.81 13.87
N SER A 143 -15.87 4.04 14.43
CA SER A 143 -16.60 3.06 15.24
C SER A 143 -17.25 1.97 14.37
N ASP A 144 -17.70 2.32 13.17
CA ASP A 144 -18.27 1.38 12.17
C ASP A 144 -17.31 1.25 10.96
N ARG A 145 -16.32 0.39 11.09
CA ARG A 145 -15.33 0.08 10.07
C ARG A 145 -15.92 -0.56 8.82
N LYS A 146 -16.98 -1.36 8.97
CA LYS A 146 -17.69 -2.00 7.83
C LYS A 146 -18.31 -0.94 6.91
N LYS A 147 -18.86 0.11 7.49
CA LYS A 147 -19.40 1.23 6.72
C LYS A 147 -18.30 1.94 5.92
N ILE A 148 -17.14 2.18 6.54
CA ILE A 148 -16.00 2.82 5.84
C ILE A 148 -15.49 1.95 4.69
N LYS A 149 -15.33 0.64 4.88
CA LYS A 149 -14.96 -0.30 3.79
C LYS A 149 -15.95 -0.22 2.62
N LYS A 150 -17.25 -0.24 2.90
CA LYS A 150 -18.28 -0.12 1.86
C LYS A 150 -18.16 1.22 1.11
N GLN A 151 -17.98 2.32 1.81
CA GLN A 151 -17.80 3.65 1.22
C GLN A 151 -16.53 3.72 0.37
N PHE A 152 -15.41 3.17 0.85
CA PHE A 152 -14.17 3.06 0.08
C PHE A 152 -14.41 2.30 -1.23
N GLY A 153 -15.01 1.11 -1.16
CA GLY A 153 -15.30 0.30 -2.34
C GLY A 153 -16.19 1.01 -3.38
N GLN A 154 -17.16 1.83 -2.92
CA GLN A 154 -17.98 2.68 -3.78
C GLN A 154 -17.14 3.78 -4.44
N ALA A 155 -16.31 4.49 -3.64
CA ALA A 155 -15.47 5.58 -4.13
C ALA A 155 -14.46 5.10 -5.20
N ILE A 156 -13.84 3.93 -5.00
CA ILE A 156 -12.90 3.36 -5.98
C ILE A 156 -13.62 2.92 -7.25
N SER A 157 -14.80 2.30 -7.14
CA SER A 157 -15.58 1.91 -8.31
C SER A 157 -16.06 3.12 -9.13
N GLU A 158 -16.45 4.21 -8.45
CA GLU A 158 -16.83 5.45 -9.12
C GLU A 158 -15.64 6.14 -9.78
N PHE A 159 -14.50 6.17 -9.08
CA PHE A 159 -13.26 6.67 -9.66
C PHE A 159 -12.87 5.90 -10.93
N ALA A 160 -12.92 4.56 -10.92
CA ALA A 160 -12.57 3.73 -12.04
C ALA A 160 -13.48 3.97 -13.25
N LYS A 161 -14.80 4.13 -13.06
CA LYS A 161 -15.74 4.50 -14.13
C LYS A 161 -15.35 5.81 -14.83
N ASN A 162 -14.86 6.79 -14.07
CA ASN A 162 -14.43 8.09 -14.58
C ASN A 162 -13.05 8.06 -15.26
N LEU A 163 -12.33 6.94 -15.23
CA LEU A 163 -11.08 6.76 -15.98
C LEU A 163 -11.30 6.45 -17.45
N GLN A 164 -12.45 5.87 -17.79
CA GLN A 164 -12.79 5.37 -19.13
C GLN A 164 -13.36 6.46 -20.06
N VAL A 165 -13.49 7.70 -19.58
CA VAL A 165 -14.05 8.84 -20.34
C VAL A 165 -12.95 9.77 -20.86
#